data_78fd15163958bf685b98d8f5e050f5d4
#
_entry.id   78fd15163958bf685b98d8f5e050f5d4
#
_cell.length_a   1.000
_cell.length_b   1.000
_cell.length_c   1.000
_cell.angle_alpha   90.00
_cell.angle_beta   90.00
_cell.angle_gamma   90.00
#
_symmetry.space_group_name_H-M   'P 1'
#
loop_
_entity.id
_entity.type
_entity.pdbx_description
1 polymer ?
#
loop_
_entity_poly.entity_id
_entity_poly.type
_entity_poly.pdbx_seq_one_letter_code
_entity_poly.pdbx_strand_id
1 'polypeptide(L)'
;MNLMPRPVLMVYLLALLLGMTLLSSKARAAGITPLEALELLRKGFGNTADFSAEITQEKQIALLKRTMTSRGEVRFRRPDSFYMEVYSPYASRLLLKDNLMTMVLPEEGIRQKSTLPPEEGLLHWFALLDRPITKLPGWVEVRADRRGDTVTLRIIPGNNKGVKELKLTLSADGRIKRLAIEEQNRDRTLLTFHRMRKNVGLTEKDFRIE
;
A
#
# COMPACT_ATOMS: atom_id res chain seq x y z
N MET A 1 6.76 22.10 19.29
CA MET A 1 5.68 21.09 19.23
C MET A 1 6.02 20.21 18.04
N ASN A 2 6.72 19.09 18.31
CA ASN A 2 7.32 18.25 17.28
C ASN A 2 6.25 17.49 16.49
N LEU A 3 5.93 17.95 15.31
CA LEU A 3 5.22 17.17 14.29
C LEU A 3 6.24 16.16 13.70
N MET A 4 6.51 15.09 14.44
CA MET A 4 7.23 13.96 13.85
C MET A 4 6.41 13.42 12.66
N PRO A 5 6.96 13.41 11.44
CA PRO A 5 6.38 12.63 10.36
C PRO A 5 6.50 11.15 10.79
N ARG A 6 5.38 10.51 11.04
CA ARG A 6 5.34 9.10 11.43
C ARG A 6 5.55 8.23 10.20
N PRO A 7 6.76 7.67 9.97
CA PRO A 7 7.06 6.78 8.84
C PRO A 7 6.30 5.45 8.92
N VAL A 8 5.75 5.16 10.07
CA VAL A 8 5.02 3.92 10.40
C VAL A 8 3.85 3.64 9.45
N LEU A 9 3.28 4.69 8.85
CA LEU A 9 2.05 4.60 8.08
C LEU A 9 2.17 3.84 6.76
N MET A 10 3.30 3.93 6.12
CA MET A 10 3.48 3.36 4.79
C MET A 10 3.82 1.88 4.81
N VAL A 11 4.38 1.44 5.90
CA VAL A 11 4.74 0.05 6.13
C VAL A 11 3.52 -0.83 6.36
N TYR A 12 2.52 -0.31 7.04
CA TYR A 12 1.24 -1.01 7.21
C TYR A 12 0.54 -1.28 5.88
N LEU A 13 0.91 -0.58 4.84
CA LEU A 13 0.34 -0.70 3.51
C LEU A 13 0.68 -2.03 2.83
N LEU A 14 1.84 -2.54 3.07
CA LEU A 14 2.27 -3.84 2.57
C LEU A 14 1.95 -4.97 3.58
N ALA A 15 2.07 -4.67 4.87
CA ALA A 15 1.92 -5.64 5.94
C ALA A 15 0.46 -6.10 6.19
N LEU A 16 -0.52 -5.36 5.68
CA LEU A 16 -1.92 -5.55 6.01
C LEU A 16 -2.67 -6.59 5.17
N LEU A 17 -1.99 -7.19 4.22
CA LEU A 17 -2.63 -8.12 3.27
C LEU A 17 -2.83 -9.55 3.77
N LEU A 18 -2.35 -9.92 4.96
CA LEU A 18 -2.41 -11.33 5.38
C LEU A 18 -2.42 -11.58 6.89
N GLY A 19 -3.43 -12.20 7.39
CA GLY A 19 -3.48 -12.87 8.71
C GLY A 19 -4.90 -12.98 9.32
N MET A 20 -5.41 -14.10 9.45
CA MET A 20 -6.68 -14.84 9.67
C MET A 20 -7.49 -14.60 10.96
N THR A 21 -8.75 -14.74 11.07
CA THR A 21 -9.83 -15.74 10.99
C THR A 21 -11.24 -15.18 11.33
N LEU A 22 -12.24 -15.73 10.66
CA LEU A 22 -13.68 -15.93 10.86
C LEU A 22 -14.53 -15.00 11.75
N LEU A 23 -15.56 -14.40 11.14
CA LEU A 23 -16.96 -14.47 11.59
C LEU A 23 -17.90 -14.08 10.45
N SER A 24 -18.95 -14.85 10.31
CA SER A 24 -19.93 -14.78 9.22
C SER A 24 -20.82 -13.55 9.34
N SER A 25 -20.97 -12.81 8.24
CA SER A 25 -22.04 -11.82 8.11
C SER A 25 -22.71 -11.98 6.75
N LYS A 26 -24.00 -12.14 6.77
CA LYS A 26 -24.88 -12.32 5.62
C LYS A 26 -24.72 -11.14 4.64
N ALA A 27 -24.24 -11.42 3.46
CA ALA A 27 -24.14 -10.45 2.38
C ALA A 27 -25.31 -10.59 1.43
N ARG A 28 -25.89 -9.48 1.06
CA ARG A 28 -26.88 -9.39 -0.02
C ARG A 28 -26.41 -8.31 -0.97
N ALA A 29 -26.19 -8.69 -2.17
CA ALA A 29 -26.10 -7.96 -3.43
C ALA A 29 -25.04 -8.62 -4.31
N ALA A 30 -25.19 -8.57 -5.61
CA ALA A 30 -24.27 -9.08 -6.63
C ALA A 30 -22.86 -8.47 -6.46
N GLY A 31 -22.20 -8.79 -5.38
CA GLY A 31 -20.96 -8.20 -4.90
C GLY A 31 -19.89 -9.27 -4.83
N ILE A 32 -18.69 -8.90 -5.25
CA ILE A 32 -17.50 -9.69 -5.06
C ILE A 32 -17.26 -9.95 -3.57
N THR A 33 -16.93 -11.17 -3.20
CA THR A 33 -16.54 -11.49 -1.81
C THR A 33 -15.15 -10.91 -1.50
N PRO A 34 -14.83 -10.65 -0.22
CA PRO A 34 -13.49 -10.22 0.16
C PRO A 34 -12.38 -11.14 -0.34
N LEU A 35 -12.62 -12.45 -0.31
CA LEU A 35 -11.67 -13.46 -0.77
C LEU A 35 -11.43 -13.38 -2.28
N GLU A 36 -12.51 -13.28 -3.06
CA GLU A 36 -12.42 -13.10 -4.51
C GLU A 36 -11.71 -11.81 -4.89
N ALA A 37 -11.94 -10.73 -4.15
CA ALA A 37 -11.30 -9.45 -4.41
C ALA A 37 -9.80 -9.46 -4.07
N LEU A 38 -9.39 -10.16 -3.01
CA LEU A 38 -7.98 -10.40 -2.69
C LEU A 38 -7.32 -11.30 -3.74
N GLU A 39 -8.02 -12.34 -4.20
CA GLU A 39 -7.53 -13.22 -5.25
C GLU A 39 -7.42 -12.49 -6.60
N LEU A 40 -8.33 -11.54 -6.88
CA LEU A 40 -8.23 -10.66 -8.04
C LEU A 40 -6.97 -9.78 -7.95
N LEU A 41 -6.69 -9.18 -6.79
CA LEU A 41 -5.46 -8.43 -6.54
C LEU A 41 -4.23 -9.31 -6.76
N ARG A 42 -4.22 -10.53 -6.19
CA ARG A 42 -3.14 -11.50 -6.37
C ARG A 42 -2.90 -11.81 -7.85
N LYS A 43 -3.96 -12.10 -8.61
CA LYS A 43 -3.88 -12.36 -10.06
C LYS A 43 -3.39 -11.13 -10.82
N GLY A 44 -3.80 -9.94 -10.40
CA GLY A 44 -3.32 -8.68 -10.96
C GLY A 44 -1.81 -8.50 -10.82
N PHE A 45 -1.16 -9.12 -9.82
CA PHE A 45 0.29 -9.16 -9.64
C PHE A 45 0.93 -10.47 -10.14
N GLY A 46 0.14 -11.44 -10.63
CA GLY A 46 0.65 -12.68 -11.17
C GLY A 46 1.66 -12.44 -12.30
N ASN A 47 2.75 -13.22 -12.33
CA ASN A 47 3.84 -13.13 -13.31
C ASN A 47 4.51 -11.73 -13.37
N THR A 48 4.39 -10.92 -12.31
CA THR A 48 5.06 -9.62 -12.20
C THR A 48 6.36 -9.78 -11.41
N ALA A 49 7.50 -9.72 -12.09
CA ALA A 49 8.81 -9.71 -11.46
C ALA A 49 9.13 -8.33 -10.88
N ASP A 50 8.76 -7.29 -11.63
CA ASP A 50 8.91 -5.89 -11.24
C ASP A 50 7.81 -5.03 -11.85
N PHE A 51 7.61 -3.84 -11.31
CA PHE A 51 6.79 -2.80 -11.95
C PHE A 51 7.28 -1.39 -11.60
N SER A 52 6.94 -0.46 -12.46
CA SER A 52 7.04 0.98 -12.20
C SER A 52 5.70 1.65 -12.49
N ALA A 53 5.39 2.72 -11.76
CA ALA A 53 4.22 3.54 -12.02
C ALA A 53 4.49 5.00 -11.61
N GLU A 54 3.91 5.93 -12.35
CA GLU A 54 3.79 7.30 -11.90
C GLU A 54 2.65 7.39 -10.87
N ILE A 55 2.78 8.28 -9.89
CA ILE A 55 1.74 8.51 -8.89
C ILE A 55 1.39 9.99 -8.78
N THR A 56 0.13 10.24 -8.43
CA THR A 56 -0.31 11.49 -7.82
C THR A 56 -0.64 11.18 -6.37
N GLN A 57 -0.04 11.92 -5.43
CA GLN A 57 -0.34 11.87 -4.02
C GLN A 57 -1.15 13.09 -3.63
N GLU A 58 -2.32 12.87 -3.02
CA GLU A 58 -3.11 13.90 -2.34
C GLU A 58 -3.09 13.59 -0.85
N LYS A 59 -2.51 14.49 -0.05
CA LYS A 59 -2.45 14.36 1.41
C LYS A 59 -3.29 15.44 2.06
N GLN A 60 -4.34 15.03 2.74
CA GLN A 60 -5.19 15.89 3.54
C GLN A 60 -4.75 15.81 5.01
N ILE A 61 -4.33 16.93 5.57
CA ILE A 61 -4.01 17.07 6.99
C ILE A 61 -5.23 17.63 7.69
N ALA A 62 -5.89 16.82 8.49
CA ALA A 62 -7.18 17.13 9.11
C ALA A 62 -7.07 18.33 10.06
N LEU A 63 -5.99 18.38 10.86
CA LEU A 63 -5.75 19.47 11.81
C LEU A 63 -5.59 20.83 11.12
N LEU A 64 -4.91 20.85 9.97
CA LEU A 64 -4.64 22.08 9.21
C LEU A 64 -5.73 22.41 8.19
N LYS A 65 -6.72 21.53 8.00
CA LYS A 65 -7.75 21.61 6.95
C LYS A 65 -7.15 21.89 5.56
N ARG A 66 -5.96 21.35 5.32
CA ARG A 66 -5.18 21.57 4.10
C ARG A 66 -5.01 20.29 3.32
N THR A 67 -5.19 20.38 2.01
CA THR A 67 -4.84 19.30 1.06
C THR A 67 -3.60 19.71 0.29
N MET A 68 -2.63 18.81 0.24
CA MET A 68 -1.38 18.96 -0.51
C MET A 68 -1.38 17.92 -1.63
N THR A 69 -1.01 18.35 -2.83
CA THR A 69 -0.90 17.47 -3.99
C THR A 69 0.53 17.48 -4.51
N SER A 70 1.08 16.31 -4.73
CA SER A 70 2.41 16.11 -5.30
C SER A 70 2.37 14.98 -6.34
N ARG A 71 3.33 15.00 -7.24
CA ARG A 71 3.58 13.88 -8.18
C ARG A 71 4.75 13.07 -7.69
N GLY A 72 4.87 11.85 -8.20
CA GLY A 72 5.98 10.99 -7.85
C GLY A 72 5.99 9.72 -8.68
N GLU A 73 6.78 8.79 -8.25
CA GLU A 73 6.87 7.46 -8.84
C GLU A 73 6.98 6.37 -7.78
N VAL A 74 6.60 5.18 -8.16
CA VAL A 74 6.83 3.96 -7.40
C VAL A 74 7.52 2.94 -8.26
N ARG A 75 8.44 2.19 -7.67
CA ARG A 75 9.13 1.05 -8.26
C ARG A 75 9.05 -0.12 -7.31
N PHE A 76 8.85 -1.27 -7.86
CA PHE A 76 8.79 -2.51 -7.10
C PHE A 76 9.52 -3.61 -7.86
N ARG A 77 10.27 -4.45 -7.15
CA ARG A 77 10.91 -5.64 -7.67
C ARG A 77 10.85 -6.77 -6.64
N ARG A 78 10.40 -7.93 -7.11
CA ARG A 78 10.48 -9.14 -6.29
C ARG A 78 11.91 -9.52 -6.00
N PRO A 79 12.16 -10.16 -4.86
CA PRO A 79 11.16 -10.49 -3.83
C PRO A 79 11.04 -9.42 -2.74
N ASP A 80 11.90 -8.40 -2.70
CA ASP A 80 12.19 -7.67 -1.48
C ASP A 80 12.29 -6.14 -1.62
N SER A 81 12.12 -5.58 -2.82
CA SER A 81 12.44 -4.16 -3.02
C SER A 81 11.22 -3.33 -3.42
N PHE A 82 10.93 -2.30 -2.65
CA PHE A 82 9.93 -1.28 -2.96
C PHE A 82 10.54 0.12 -2.77
N TYR A 83 10.36 0.98 -3.73
CA TYR A 83 10.78 2.38 -3.69
C TYR A 83 9.62 3.28 -4.05
N MET A 84 9.48 4.38 -3.33
CA MET A 84 8.58 5.46 -3.67
C MET A 84 9.30 6.80 -3.53
N GLU A 85 9.14 7.65 -4.52
CA GLU A 85 9.59 9.03 -4.49
C GLU A 85 8.42 9.96 -4.78
N VAL A 86 8.27 10.96 -3.94
CA VAL A 86 7.35 12.08 -4.11
C VAL A 86 8.18 13.33 -4.37
N TYR A 87 7.84 14.07 -5.42
CA TYR A 87 8.57 15.26 -5.84
C TYR A 87 8.10 16.52 -5.10
N SER A 88 8.88 17.61 -5.24
CA SER A 88 8.47 18.91 -4.74
C SER A 88 7.01 19.26 -5.11
N PRO A 89 6.31 20.04 -4.25
CA PRO A 89 6.83 20.80 -3.10
C PRO A 89 6.92 20.02 -1.78
N TYR A 90 6.61 18.75 -1.72
CA TYR A 90 6.66 17.94 -0.48
C TYR A 90 7.48 16.68 -0.72
N ALA A 91 8.73 16.91 -1.11
CA ALA A 91 9.63 15.84 -1.50
C ALA A 91 9.85 14.82 -0.39
N SER A 92 9.69 13.55 -0.73
CA SER A 92 10.00 12.45 0.18
C SER A 92 10.42 11.22 -0.60
N ARG A 93 11.32 10.43 -0.03
CA ARG A 93 11.76 9.15 -0.59
C ARG A 93 11.58 8.07 0.45
N LEU A 94 11.05 6.94 0.03
CA LEU A 94 10.91 5.74 0.83
C LEU A 94 11.54 4.57 0.09
N LEU A 95 12.41 3.87 0.75
CA LEU A 95 12.91 2.57 0.33
C LEU A 95 12.55 1.54 1.39
N LEU A 96 11.87 0.49 0.99
CA LEU A 96 11.68 -0.71 1.79
C LEU A 96 12.41 -1.84 1.08
N LYS A 97 13.43 -2.39 1.75
CA LYS A 97 14.14 -3.58 1.30
C LYS A 97 13.92 -4.68 2.33
N ASP A 98 13.10 -5.66 1.96
CA ASP A 98 12.49 -6.64 2.85
C ASP A 98 11.82 -5.95 4.05
N ASN A 99 12.39 -6.05 5.24
CA ASN A 99 11.89 -5.45 6.47
C ASN A 99 12.65 -4.18 6.90
N LEU A 100 13.66 -3.75 6.14
CA LEU A 100 14.39 -2.52 6.42
C LEU A 100 13.79 -1.35 5.63
N MET A 101 13.20 -0.41 6.34
CA MET A 101 12.66 0.82 5.79
C MET A 101 13.64 1.97 5.96
N THR A 102 13.89 2.71 4.89
CA THR A 102 14.61 4.00 4.92
C THR A 102 13.71 5.07 4.35
N MET A 103 13.54 6.15 5.09
CA MET A 103 12.80 7.34 4.66
C MET A 103 13.72 8.56 4.66
N VAL A 104 13.60 9.38 3.64
CA VAL A 104 14.32 10.66 3.51
C VAL A 104 13.31 11.75 3.20
N LEU A 105 13.41 12.85 3.95
CA LEU A 105 12.71 14.10 3.72
C LEU A 105 13.77 15.17 3.39
N PRO A 106 14.06 15.40 2.11
CA PRO A 106 15.21 16.20 1.70
C PRO A 106 15.13 17.66 2.17
N GLU A 107 13.93 18.26 2.12
CA GLU A 107 13.70 19.67 2.51
C GLU A 107 13.88 19.88 4.02
N GLU A 108 13.69 18.83 4.83
CA GLU A 108 13.82 18.86 6.28
C GLU A 108 15.19 18.34 6.75
N GLY A 109 16.01 17.81 5.85
CA GLY A 109 17.29 17.18 6.18
C GLY A 109 17.15 15.90 7.01
N ILE A 110 15.96 15.28 7.00
CA ILE A 110 15.68 14.10 7.82
C ILE A 110 15.97 12.84 7.03
N ARG A 111 16.72 11.92 7.66
CA ARG A 111 16.90 10.55 7.19
C ARG A 111 16.65 9.60 8.35
N GLN A 112 15.63 8.77 8.21
CA GLN A 112 15.23 7.81 9.22
C GLN A 112 15.31 6.38 8.67
N LYS A 113 15.83 5.48 9.52
CA LYS A 113 15.81 4.04 9.27
C LYS A 113 15.02 3.35 10.37
N SER A 114 14.20 2.38 10.00
CA SER A 114 13.49 1.52 10.94
C SER A 114 13.40 0.10 10.39
N THR A 115 13.48 -0.87 11.31
CA THR A 115 13.31 -2.27 10.99
C THR A 115 11.88 -2.68 11.36
N LEU A 116 11.20 -3.30 10.42
CA LEU A 116 9.88 -3.87 10.62
C LEU A 116 9.98 -5.26 11.22
N PRO A 117 8.95 -5.75 11.92
CA PRO A 117 8.81 -7.16 12.21
C PRO A 117 8.92 -7.99 10.92
N PRO A 118 9.57 -9.17 10.95
CA PRO A 118 9.74 -10.00 9.74
C PRO A 118 8.43 -10.34 9.02
N GLU A 119 7.35 -10.52 9.77
CA GLU A 119 6.01 -10.76 9.24
C GLU A 119 5.41 -9.56 8.50
N GLU A 120 5.99 -8.38 8.68
CA GLU A 120 5.64 -7.14 7.97
C GLU A 120 6.60 -6.87 6.80
N GLY A 121 7.58 -7.72 6.56
CA GLY A 121 8.57 -7.60 5.49
C GLY A 121 8.04 -8.04 4.12
N LEU A 122 8.66 -7.53 3.07
CA LEU A 122 8.25 -7.81 1.68
C LEU A 122 8.34 -9.30 1.31
N LEU A 123 9.39 -10.00 1.79
CA LEU A 123 9.56 -11.43 1.52
C LEU A 123 8.37 -12.25 2.03
N HIS A 124 7.91 -11.96 3.26
CA HIS A 124 6.73 -12.63 3.83
C HIS A 124 5.48 -12.38 2.97
N TRP A 125 5.28 -11.13 2.57
CA TRP A 125 4.13 -10.72 1.77
C TRP A 125 4.08 -11.39 0.41
N PHE A 126 5.20 -11.43 -0.30
CA PHE A 126 5.26 -12.09 -1.61
C PHE A 126 5.10 -13.60 -1.53
N ALA A 127 5.65 -14.24 -0.50
CA ALA A 127 5.41 -15.66 -0.27
C ALA A 127 3.92 -16.01 -0.13
N LEU A 128 3.13 -15.06 0.39
CA LEU A 128 1.69 -15.22 0.52
C LEU A 128 0.94 -14.94 -0.79
N LEU A 129 1.41 -13.98 -1.59
CA LEU A 129 0.83 -13.70 -2.92
C LEU A 129 1.20 -14.74 -3.97
N ASP A 130 2.19 -15.59 -3.73
CA ASP A 130 2.58 -16.68 -4.62
C ASP A 130 1.60 -17.86 -4.58
N ARG A 131 0.73 -17.91 -3.59
CA ARG A 131 -0.26 -18.98 -3.40
C ARG A 131 -1.68 -18.45 -3.54
N PRO A 132 -2.67 -19.27 -3.98
CA PRO A 132 -4.07 -18.87 -3.95
C PRO A 132 -4.50 -18.48 -2.54
N ILE A 133 -5.19 -17.35 -2.43
CA ILE A 133 -5.69 -16.87 -1.14
C ILE A 133 -6.98 -17.61 -0.82
N THR A 134 -6.89 -18.61 0.07
CA THR A 134 -8.02 -19.46 0.45
C THR A 134 -8.68 -19.05 1.76
N LYS A 135 -8.09 -18.10 2.49
CA LYS A 135 -8.55 -17.70 3.82
C LYS A 135 -8.24 -16.21 4.07
N LEU A 136 -9.18 -15.51 4.68
CA LEU A 136 -8.96 -14.13 5.07
C LEU A 136 -8.05 -14.05 6.31
N PRO A 137 -7.25 -12.98 6.42
CA PRO A 137 -6.44 -12.71 7.59
C PRO A 137 -7.30 -12.39 8.84
N GLY A 138 -6.94 -12.93 10.02
CA GLY A 138 -7.76 -12.77 11.24
C GLY A 138 -7.52 -11.50 12.04
N TRP A 139 -6.45 -10.80 11.76
CA TRP A 139 -6.11 -9.53 12.42
C TRP A 139 -6.57 -8.30 11.63
N VAL A 140 -7.29 -8.51 10.52
CA VAL A 140 -7.91 -7.45 9.71
C VAL A 140 -9.34 -7.81 9.37
N GLU A 141 -10.21 -6.83 9.38
CA GLU A 141 -11.50 -6.93 8.73
C GLU A 141 -11.33 -6.54 7.25
N VAL A 142 -11.76 -7.40 6.35
CA VAL A 142 -11.73 -7.12 4.91
C VAL A 142 -13.15 -7.06 4.37
N ARG A 143 -13.48 -5.96 3.71
CA ARG A 143 -14.74 -5.79 2.98
C ARG A 143 -14.44 -5.55 1.50
N ALA A 144 -15.32 -6.02 0.63
CA ALA A 144 -15.19 -5.81 -0.81
C ALA A 144 -16.52 -5.35 -1.40
N ASP A 145 -16.42 -4.52 -2.43
CA ASP A 145 -17.55 -4.04 -3.24
C ASP A 145 -17.14 -3.99 -4.70
N ARG A 146 -18.07 -4.32 -5.60
CA ARG A 146 -17.86 -4.20 -7.05
C ARG A 146 -18.89 -3.25 -7.63
N ARG A 147 -18.42 -2.31 -8.45
CA ARG A 147 -19.25 -1.39 -9.21
C ARG A 147 -18.73 -1.34 -10.66
N GLY A 148 -19.47 -1.99 -11.55
CA GLY A 148 -19.03 -2.17 -12.93
C GLY A 148 -17.65 -2.86 -12.97
N ASP A 149 -16.69 -2.25 -13.64
CA ASP A 149 -15.32 -2.74 -13.80
C ASP A 149 -14.40 -2.40 -12.64
N THR A 150 -14.92 -1.80 -11.57
CA THR A 150 -14.13 -1.38 -10.43
C THR A 150 -14.42 -2.25 -9.22
N VAL A 151 -13.38 -2.78 -8.61
CA VAL A 151 -13.43 -3.49 -7.33
C VAL A 151 -12.78 -2.64 -6.25
N THR A 152 -13.45 -2.48 -5.13
CA THR A 152 -12.94 -1.78 -3.97
C THR A 152 -12.75 -2.77 -2.83
N LEU A 153 -11.53 -2.84 -2.32
CA LEU A 153 -11.17 -3.54 -1.08
C LEU A 153 -11.01 -2.51 0.04
N ARG A 154 -11.68 -2.74 1.16
CA ARG A 154 -11.46 -2.00 2.41
C ARG A 154 -10.85 -2.94 3.42
N ILE A 155 -9.77 -2.53 4.01
CA ILE A 155 -8.98 -3.28 4.97
C ILE A 155 -8.89 -2.46 6.24
N ILE A 156 -9.42 -2.99 7.33
CA ILE A 156 -9.48 -2.33 8.64
C ILE A 156 -8.59 -3.13 9.59
N PRO A 157 -7.43 -2.57 10.03
CA PRO A 157 -6.54 -3.25 10.95
C PRO A 157 -7.15 -3.44 12.34
N GLY A 158 -7.01 -4.64 12.90
CA GLY A 158 -7.49 -4.92 14.25
C GLY A 158 -6.63 -4.34 15.37
N ASN A 159 -5.40 -3.92 15.07
CA ASN A 159 -4.42 -3.51 16.08
C ASN A 159 -4.23 -1.99 16.24
N ASN A 160 -5.06 -1.18 15.62
CA ASN A 160 -5.12 0.29 15.75
C ASN A 160 -3.79 1.06 15.77
N LYS A 161 -2.74 0.52 15.13
CA LYS A 161 -1.40 1.13 15.11
C LYS A 161 -1.28 2.33 14.16
N GLY A 162 -2.19 3.30 14.26
CA GLY A 162 -2.11 4.57 13.51
C GLY A 162 -2.93 4.59 12.22
N VAL A 163 -3.18 3.47 11.57
CA VAL A 163 -4.04 3.36 10.38
C VAL A 163 -5.44 2.95 10.81
N LYS A 164 -6.43 3.70 10.38
CA LYS A 164 -7.86 3.41 10.60
C LYS A 164 -8.43 2.52 9.51
N GLU A 165 -8.16 2.85 8.24
CA GLU A 165 -8.66 2.13 7.08
C GLU A 165 -7.68 2.27 5.91
N LEU A 166 -7.53 1.19 5.15
CA LEU A 166 -6.92 1.18 3.83
C LEU A 166 -8.00 0.85 2.80
N LYS A 167 -8.05 1.62 1.72
CA LYS A 167 -8.99 1.40 0.63
C LYS A 167 -8.24 1.26 -0.69
N LEU A 168 -8.21 0.04 -1.22
CA LEU A 168 -7.67 -0.27 -2.53
C LEU A 168 -8.77 -0.25 -3.58
N THR A 169 -8.52 0.43 -4.67
CA THR A 169 -9.40 0.42 -5.85
C THR A 169 -8.68 -0.29 -6.98
N LEU A 170 -9.27 -1.36 -7.49
CA LEU A 170 -8.75 -2.21 -8.54
C LEU A 170 -9.59 -2.08 -9.80
N SER A 171 -8.98 -2.27 -10.95
CA SER A 171 -9.69 -2.54 -12.21
C SER A 171 -10.14 -4.00 -12.27
N ALA A 172 -10.97 -4.34 -13.24
CA ALA A 172 -11.51 -5.69 -13.43
C ALA A 172 -10.42 -6.77 -13.63
N ASP A 173 -9.23 -6.38 -14.11
CA ASP A 173 -8.06 -7.25 -14.26
C ASP A 173 -7.14 -7.28 -13.02
N GLY A 174 -7.56 -6.69 -11.91
CA GLY A 174 -6.83 -6.70 -10.63
C GLY A 174 -5.69 -5.68 -10.52
N ARG A 175 -5.53 -4.76 -11.47
CA ARG A 175 -4.52 -3.69 -11.35
C ARG A 175 -4.96 -2.66 -10.34
N ILE A 176 -4.03 -2.21 -9.52
CA ILE A 176 -4.28 -1.11 -8.58
C ILE A 176 -4.43 0.20 -9.36
N LYS A 177 -5.53 0.89 -9.12
CA LYS A 177 -5.81 2.24 -9.63
C LYS A 177 -5.56 3.29 -8.57
N ARG A 178 -6.01 3.03 -7.34
CA ARG A 178 -5.90 3.96 -6.21
C ARG A 178 -5.66 3.21 -4.92
N LEU A 179 -4.98 3.89 -4.02
CA LEU A 179 -4.84 3.50 -2.63
C LEU A 179 -5.14 4.72 -1.77
N ALA A 180 -6.16 4.62 -0.95
CA ALA A 180 -6.45 5.61 0.07
C ALA A 180 -6.12 5.04 1.45
N ILE A 181 -5.49 5.86 2.28
CA ILE A 181 -5.11 5.57 3.66
C ILE A 181 -5.80 6.60 4.54
N GLU A 182 -6.57 6.14 5.50
CA GLU A 182 -7.12 6.99 6.57
C GLU A 182 -6.40 6.65 7.87
N GLU A 183 -5.85 7.68 8.51
CA GLU A 183 -5.17 7.57 9.80
C GLU A 183 -6.13 7.80 10.97
N GLN A 184 -5.75 7.38 12.19
CA GLN A 184 -6.55 7.59 13.39
C GLN A 184 -6.71 9.09 13.72
N ASN A 185 -5.74 9.92 13.37
CA ASN A 185 -5.78 11.39 13.51
C ASN A 185 -6.66 12.07 12.45
N ARG A 186 -7.33 11.29 11.57
CA ARG A 186 -8.16 11.71 10.44
C ARG A 186 -7.40 12.29 9.25
N ASP A 187 -6.08 12.21 9.24
CA ASP A 187 -5.31 12.50 8.04
C ASP A 187 -5.64 11.47 6.96
N ARG A 188 -5.64 11.90 5.72
CA ARG A 188 -5.91 11.04 4.57
C ARG A 188 -4.83 11.20 3.52
N THR A 189 -4.35 10.10 3.00
CA THR A 189 -3.46 10.06 1.86
C THR A 189 -4.12 9.27 0.74
N LEU A 190 -4.25 9.86 -0.44
CA LEU A 190 -4.72 9.19 -1.65
C LEU A 190 -3.56 9.11 -2.64
N LEU A 191 -3.20 7.90 -3.02
CA LEU A 191 -2.28 7.62 -4.12
C LEU A 191 -3.10 7.17 -5.33
N THR A 192 -2.95 7.88 -6.45
CA THR A 192 -3.52 7.49 -7.74
C THR A 192 -2.37 7.02 -8.63
N PHE A 193 -2.48 5.78 -9.15
CA PHE A 193 -1.46 5.17 -9.98
C PHE A 193 -1.74 5.42 -11.46
N HIS A 194 -0.72 5.89 -12.16
CA HIS A 194 -0.76 6.17 -13.60
C HIS A 194 0.32 5.37 -14.31
N ARG A 195 0.10 5.04 -15.58
CA ARG A 195 1.09 4.44 -16.47
C ARG A 195 1.87 3.25 -15.87
N MET A 196 1.18 2.42 -15.11
CA MET A 196 1.79 1.22 -14.52
C MET A 196 2.29 0.28 -15.62
N ARG A 197 3.58 -0.02 -15.57
CA ARG A 197 4.27 -0.95 -16.48
C ARG A 197 4.87 -2.08 -15.66
N LYS A 198 4.66 -3.31 -16.10
CA LYS A 198 5.17 -4.53 -15.44
C LYS A 198 6.32 -5.09 -16.24
N ASN A 199 7.22 -5.79 -15.54
CA ASN A 199 8.36 -6.51 -16.11
C ASN A 199 9.23 -5.58 -16.98
N VAL A 200 9.57 -4.41 -16.44
CA VAL A 200 10.38 -3.39 -17.11
C VAL A 200 11.88 -3.60 -16.94
N GLY A 201 12.28 -4.64 -16.17
CA GLY A 201 13.68 -5.01 -15.99
C GLY A 201 14.39 -4.16 -14.93
N LEU A 202 13.72 -3.80 -13.84
CA LEU A 202 14.34 -3.04 -12.75
C LEU A 202 15.50 -3.82 -12.12
N THR A 203 16.57 -3.10 -11.78
CA THR A 203 17.79 -3.61 -11.19
C THR A 203 18.02 -3.06 -9.80
N GLU A 204 19.04 -3.52 -9.08
CA GLU A 204 19.44 -2.97 -7.76
C GLU A 204 19.73 -1.45 -7.81
N LYS A 205 20.16 -0.93 -8.97
CA LYS A 205 20.45 0.50 -9.12
C LYS A 205 19.20 1.37 -9.00
N ASP A 206 18.04 0.81 -9.33
CA ASP A 206 16.76 1.50 -9.30
C ASP A 206 16.18 1.63 -7.88
N PHE A 207 16.83 1.00 -6.89
CA PHE A 207 16.43 0.96 -5.47
C PHE A 207 17.48 1.57 -4.55
N ARG A 208 18.16 2.62 -5.02
CA ARG A 208 19.07 3.41 -4.20
C ARG A 208 18.36 4.64 -3.65
N ILE A 209 18.65 4.97 -2.40
CA ILE A 209 18.16 6.17 -1.75
C ILE A 209 19.40 6.99 -1.30
N GLU A 210 19.60 8.09 -1.96
CA GLU A 210 20.67 9.05 -1.68
C GLU A 210 20.23 10.07 -0.63
#